data_89500bd9307559e901dfb0453b02751e
#
_entry.id   89500bd9307559e901dfb0453b02751e
#
_cell.length_a   1.000
_cell.length_b   1.000
_cell.length_c   1.000
_cell.angle_alpha   90.00
_cell.angle_beta   90.00
_cell.angle_gamma   90.00
#
_symmetry.space_group_name_H-M   'P 1'
#
loop_
_entity.id
_entity.type
_entity.pdbx_description
1 polymer ?
#
loop_
_entity_poly.entity_id
_entity_poly.type
_entity_poly.pdbx_seq_one_letter_code
_entity_poly.pdbx_strand_id
1 'polypeptide(L)'
;NIAVAFMVDMSGSTKGWINEAEREALLLLCEALERLGDRYAIYGFSGITRKRCELFRIKTFDENYSEAVKARIAGIAPQEYTRMGFAIRHLSKLLTDIEAGTKVLITLSDGRPDDYFDGYRGPYGIEDTRMALLETQRAGIHPFCITIDQEARDYLPHMYGAARYVILNDVAQLPAKVADIYRRLTH
;
A
#
# COMPACT_ATOMS: atom_id res chain seq x y z
N ASN A 1 1.34 -20.00 -6.04
CA ASN A 1 2.63 -19.41 -5.65
C ASN A 1 2.61 -17.88 -5.84
N ILE A 2 2.06 -17.20 -4.85
CA ILE A 2 1.84 -15.75 -4.87
C ILE A 2 2.64 -15.10 -3.74
N ALA A 3 3.29 -13.99 -4.04
CA ALA A 3 3.90 -13.11 -3.06
C ALA A 3 3.29 -11.72 -3.18
N VAL A 4 2.83 -11.16 -2.08
CA VAL A 4 2.21 -9.85 -2.05
C VAL A 4 2.85 -8.94 -1.01
N ALA A 5 3.13 -7.71 -1.38
CA ALA A 5 3.53 -6.67 -0.44
C ALA A 5 2.41 -5.63 -0.32
N PHE A 6 2.07 -5.28 0.89
CA PHE A 6 1.10 -4.24 1.20
C PHE A 6 1.83 -2.98 1.65
N MET A 7 1.49 -1.88 1.01
CA MET A 7 1.93 -0.54 1.41
C MET A 7 0.78 0.16 2.10
N VAL A 8 0.99 0.57 3.34
CA VAL A 8 -0.03 1.27 4.13
C VAL A 8 0.39 2.72 4.32
N ASP A 9 -0.48 3.63 3.92
CA ASP A 9 -0.23 5.05 4.09
C ASP A 9 -0.29 5.42 5.58
N MET A 10 0.84 5.89 6.11
CA MET A 10 0.97 6.37 7.49
C MET A 10 1.12 7.88 7.55
N SER A 11 0.67 8.57 6.51
CA SER A 11 0.73 10.03 6.46
C SER A 11 -0.28 10.68 7.40
N GLY A 12 -0.09 11.98 7.65
CA GLY A 12 -1.01 12.74 8.51
C GLY A 12 -2.44 12.86 7.98
N SER A 13 -2.68 12.50 6.72
CA SER A 13 -4.02 12.48 6.14
C SER A 13 -4.89 11.32 6.63
N THR A 14 -4.27 10.24 7.14
CA THR A 14 -4.99 9.04 7.62
C THR A 14 -5.26 9.11 9.12
N LYS A 15 -5.96 10.14 9.58
CA LYS A 15 -6.24 10.33 11.01
C LYS A 15 -7.55 9.69 11.45
N GLY A 16 -7.64 9.41 12.75
CA GLY A 16 -8.87 8.98 13.41
C GLY A 16 -9.41 7.66 12.87
N TRP A 17 -10.69 7.65 12.52
CA TRP A 17 -11.39 6.44 12.11
C TRP A 17 -10.92 5.83 10.79
N ILE A 18 -10.29 6.62 9.90
CA ILE A 18 -9.66 6.10 8.69
C ILE A 18 -8.51 5.16 9.07
N ASN A 19 -7.68 5.57 10.00
CA ASN A 19 -6.56 4.76 10.48
C ASN A 19 -7.06 3.48 11.19
N GLU A 20 -8.14 3.57 11.97
CA GLU A 20 -8.77 2.39 12.59
C GLU A 20 -9.28 1.40 11.55
N ALA A 21 -9.93 1.89 10.51
CA ALA A 21 -10.43 1.04 9.42
C ALA A 21 -9.28 0.36 8.68
N GLU A 22 -8.15 1.04 8.48
CA GLU A 22 -6.96 0.42 7.88
C GLU A 22 -6.41 -0.70 8.76
N ARG A 23 -6.33 -0.49 10.08
CA ARG A 23 -5.89 -1.53 11.03
C ARG A 23 -6.78 -2.75 10.99
N GLU A 24 -8.09 -2.54 11.03
CA GLU A 24 -9.06 -3.64 10.96
C GLU A 24 -8.97 -4.38 9.62
N ALA A 25 -8.84 -3.64 8.51
CA ALA A 25 -8.69 -4.22 7.19
C ALA A 25 -7.43 -5.10 7.11
N LEU A 26 -6.32 -4.66 7.69
CA LEU A 26 -5.08 -5.43 7.69
C LEU A 26 -5.18 -6.71 8.51
N LEU A 27 -5.86 -6.67 9.65
CA LEU A 27 -6.07 -7.89 10.47
C LEU A 27 -6.91 -8.92 9.72
N LEU A 28 -8.01 -8.50 9.11
CA LEU A 28 -8.85 -9.39 8.31
C LEU A 28 -8.12 -9.94 7.09
N LEU A 29 -7.32 -9.10 6.46
CA LEU A 29 -6.50 -9.49 5.32
C LEU A 29 -5.46 -10.54 5.70
N CYS A 30 -4.76 -10.34 6.81
CA CYS A 30 -3.78 -11.32 7.31
C CYS A 30 -4.43 -12.68 7.56
N GLU A 31 -5.61 -12.71 8.15
CA GLU A 31 -6.34 -13.96 8.37
C GLU A 31 -6.69 -14.65 7.05
N ALA A 32 -7.11 -13.89 6.04
CA ALA A 32 -7.39 -14.44 4.71
C ALA A 32 -6.12 -14.99 4.06
N LEU A 33 -5.01 -14.27 4.13
CA LEU A 33 -3.74 -14.67 3.55
C LEU A 33 -3.17 -15.93 4.21
N GLU A 34 -3.30 -16.05 5.53
CA GLU A 34 -2.91 -17.26 6.26
C GLU A 34 -3.70 -18.48 5.78
N ARG A 35 -5.01 -18.33 5.55
CA ARG A 35 -5.85 -19.41 5.02
C ARG A 35 -5.47 -19.80 3.60
N LEU A 36 -5.10 -18.82 2.76
CA LEU A 36 -4.71 -19.08 1.37
C LEU A 36 -3.30 -19.62 1.24
N GLY A 37 -2.47 -19.47 2.26
CA GLY A 37 -1.08 -19.91 2.23
C GLY A 37 -0.16 -19.04 1.39
N ASP A 38 -0.57 -17.83 1.06
CA ASP A 38 0.25 -16.91 0.27
C ASP A 38 1.32 -16.24 1.15
N ARG A 39 2.47 -15.94 0.54
CA ARG A 39 3.53 -15.19 1.22
C ARG A 39 3.24 -13.70 1.13
N TYR A 40 3.35 -13.01 2.25
CA TYR A 40 3.04 -11.59 2.28
C TYR A 40 3.91 -10.80 3.25
N ALA A 41 4.04 -9.50 2.95
CA ALA A 41 4.70 -8.53 3.81
C ALA A 41 3.84 -7.27 3.89
N ILE A 42 3.97 -6.53 4.97
CA ILE A 42 3.22 -5.31 5.22
C ILE A 42 4.20 -4.23 5.68
N TYR A 43 4.18 -3.09 4.99
CA TYR A 43 5.01 -1.94 5.33
C TYR A 43 4.17 -0.68 5.35
N GLY A 44 4.37 0.15 6.37
CA GLY A 44 3.89 1.52 6.37
C GLY A 44 4.87 2.44 5.64
N PHE A 45 4.39 3.52 5.06
CA PHE A 45 5.27 4.48 4.42
C PHE A 45 4.92 5.92 4.79
N SER A 46 5.95 6.74 4.87
CA SER A 46 5.85 8.16 5.18
C SER A 46 7.17 8.85 4.79
N GLY A 47 7.18 10.19 4.74
CA GLY A 47 8.40 10.95 4.50
C GLY A 47 8.18 12.46 4.59
N ILE A 48 9.23 13.19 4.94
CA ILE A 48 9.20 14.66 4.99
C ILE A 48 9.90 15.25 3.76
N THR A 49 11.07 14.70 3.42
CA THR A 49 11.90 15.16 2.31
C THR A 49 12.54 13.97 1.62
N ARG A 50 13.30 14.22 0.53
CA ARG A 50 14.10 13.19 -0.11
C ARG A 50 15.10 12.53 0.85
N LYS A 51 15.52 13.25 1.85
CA LYS A 51 16.49 12.77 2.85
C LYS A 51 15.84 11.97 3.96
N ARG A 52 14.52 12.09 4.11
CA ARG A 52 13.78 11.41 5.17
C ARG A 52 12.54 10.77 4.62
N CYS A 53 12.74 9.66 3.95
CA CYS A 53 11.67 8.76 3.53
C CYS A 53 11.74 7.51 4.39
N GLU A 54 10.66 7.17 5.06
CA GLU A 54 10.63 6.09 6.04
C GLU A 54 9.69 4.98 5.63
N LEU A 55 10.17 3.75 5.80
CA LEU A 55 9.35 2.55 5.73
C LEU A 55 9.31 1.90 7.11
N PHE A 56 8.10 1.61 7.56
CA PHE A 56 7.87 0.99 8.85
C PHE A 56 7.55 -0.48 8.63
N ARG A 57 8.37 -1.37 9.18
CA ARG A 57 8.17 -2.82 9.07
C ARG A 57 7.04 -3.26 9.99
N ILE A 58 5.94 -3.65 9.40
CA ILE A 58 4.81 -4.23 10.14
C ILE A 58 4.93 -5.74 10.12
N LYS A 59 5.16 -6.33 8.94
CA LYS A 59 5.47 -7.75 8.79
C LYS A 59 6.40 -7.94 7.60
N THR A 60 7.51 -8.64 7.80
CA THR A 60 8.40 -9.06 6.70
C THR A 60 7.90 -10.37 6.08
N PHE A 61 8.42 -10.72 4.91
CA PHE A 61 8.08 -12.00 4.27
C PHE A 61 8.52 -13.22 5.10
N ASP A 62 9.57 -13.07 5.89
CA ASP A 62 10.13 -14.18 6.67
C ASP A 62 9.47 -14.36 8.04
N GLU A 63 8.67 -13.41 8.48
CA GLU A 63 7.97 -13.48 9.75
C GLU A 63 6.67 -14.26 9.63
N ASN A 64 6.36 -15.05 10.66
CA ASN A 64 5.04 -15.64 10.82
C ASN A 64 4.05 -14.60 11.32
N TYR A 65 2.77 -14.81 11.03
CA TYR A 65 1.71 -13.98 11.57
C TYR A 65 1.55 -14.29 13.07
N SER A 66 2.11 -13.45 13.91
CA SER A 66 2.23 -13.65 15.35
C SER A 66 1.57 -12.51 16.13
N GLU A 67 1.54 -12.63 17.44
CA GLU A 67 1.08 -11.56 18.31
C GLU A 67 1.94 -10.29 18.15
N ALA A 68 3.23 -10.44 17.84
CA ALA A 68 4.11 -9.30 17.55
C ALA A 68 3.65 -8.53 16.30
N VAL A 69 3.26 -9.24 15.24
CA VAL A 69 2.72 -8.61 14.01
C VAL A 69 1.38 -7.92 14.31
N LYS A 70 0.49 -8.57 15.05
CA LYS A 70 -0.79 -7.97 15.45
C LYS A 70 -0.59 -6.70 16.27
N ALA A 71 0.39 -6.69 17.17
CA ALA A 71 0.73 -5.52 17.97
C ALA A 71 1.24 -4.37 17.08
N ARG A 72 2.05 -4.66 16.06
CA ARG A 72 2.52 -3.64 15.12
C ARG A 72 1.37 -3.07 14.29
N ILE A 73 0.43 -3.89 13.86
CA ILE A 73 -0.79 -3.42 13.17
C ILE A 73 -1.60 -2.51 14.09
N ALA A 74 -1.81 -2.92 15.33
CA ALA A 74 -2.53 -2.12 16.32
C ALA A 74 -1.83 -0.79 16.62
N GLY A 75 -0.49 -0.74 16.46
CA GLY A 75 0.31 0.46 16.67
C GLY A 75 0.42 1.38 15.45
N ILE A 76 -0.21 1.06 14.33
CA ILE A 76 -0.20 1.94 13.16
C ILE A 76 -0.87 3.27 13.54
N ALA A 77 -0.13 4.36 13.32
CA ALA A 77 -0.58 5.71 13.66
C ALA A 77 -0.18 6.67 12.55
N PRO A 78 -0.92 7.80 12.41
CA PRO A 78 -0.53 8.82 11.44
C PRO A 78 0.88 9.32 11.69
N GLN A 79 1.64 9.43 10.63
CA GLN A 79 3.00 9.96 10.64
C GLN A 79 3.06 11.25 9.83
N GLU A 80 4.04 11.38 8.98
CA GLU A 80 4.26 12.60 8.21
C GLU A 80 3.63 12.51 6.81
N TYR A 81 4.20 13.11 5.82
CA TYR A 81 3.62 13.27 4.50
C TYR A 81 3.78 12.01 3.62
N THR A 82 2.97 11.92 2.59
CA THR A 82 2.94 10.78 1.67
C THR A 82 4.02 10.91 0.59
N ARG A 83 4.88 9.89 0.47
CA ARG A 83 5.91 9.82 -0.55
C ARG A 83 5.91 8.45 -1.23
N MET A 84 4.95 8.28 -2.12
CA MET A 84 4.62 6.98 -2.71
C MET A 84 5.72 6.42 -3.62
N GLY A 85 6.35 7.27 -4.43
CA GLY A 85 7.35 6.80 -5.39
C GLY A 85 8.51 6.08 -4.73
N PHE A 86 9.03 6.62 -3.63
CA PHE A 86 10.08 6.00 -2.84
C PHE A 86 9.64 4.61 -2.32
N ALA A 87 8.47 4.55 -1.70
CA ALA A 87 7.96 3.31 -1.11
C ALA A 87 7.72 2.24 -2.17
N ILE A 88 7.13 2.61 -3.30
CA ILE A 88 6.87 1.71 -4.43
C ILE A 88 8.17 1.10 -4.94
N ARG A 89 9.20 1.91 -5.16
CA ARG A 89 10.50 1.43 -5.65
C ARG A 89 11.17 0.50 -4.66
N HIS A 90 11.13 0.83 -3.39
CA HIS A 90 11.73 0.00 -2.34
C HIS A 90 11.05 -1.36 -2.23
N LEU A 91 9.72 -1.38 -2.16
CA LEU A 91 8.98 -2.64 -2.02
C LEU A 91 9.02 -3.47 -3.31
N SER A 92 9.07 -2.84 -4.47
CA SER A 92 9.28 -3.54 -5.73
C SER A 92 10.61 -4.28 -5.74
N LYS A 93 11.65 -3.66 -5.20
CA LYS A 93 12.96 -4.29 -5.06
C LYS A 93 12.92 -5.50 -4.13
N LEU A 94 12.23 -5.38 -2.99
CA LEU A 94 12.05 -6.51 -2.07
C LEU A 94 11.30 -7.66 -2.75
N LEU A 95 10.23 -7.37 -3.49
CA LEU A 95 9.47 -8.38 -4.22
C LEU A 95 10.29 -9.04 -5.33
N THR A 96 11.17 -8.31 -5.97
CA THR A 96 12.04 -8.86 -7.02
C THR A 96 12.91 -10.00 -6.47
N ASP A 97 13.34 -9.90 -5.22
CA ASP A 97 14.19 -10.89 -4.57
C ASP A 97 13.42 -12.12 -4.04
N ILE A 98 12.09 -12.10 -4.08
CA ILE A 98 11.25 -13.20 -3.64
C ILE A 98 10.93 -14.12 -4.82
N GLU A 99 11.13 -15.43 -4.66
CA GLU A 99 10.70 -16.39 -5.67
C GLU A 99 9.20 -16.62 -5.59
N ALA A 100 8.49 -16.22 -6.63
CA ALA A 100 7.06 -16.45 -6.74
C ALA A 100 6.61 -16.37 -8.20
N GLY A 101 5.59 -17.14 -8.57
CA GLY A 101 5.03 -17.10 -9.92
C GLY A 101 4.25 -15.82 -10.18
N THR A 102 3.59 -15.29 -9.17
CA THR A 102 2.84 -14.03 -9.24
C THR A 102 3.27 -13.12 -8.11
N LYS A 103 3.58 -11.87 -8.44
CA LYS A 103 4.00 -10.86 -7.48
C LYS A 103 3.07 -9.66 -7.57
N VAL A 104 2.53 -9.23 -6.43
CA VAL A 104 1.53 -8.16 -6.36
C VAL A 104 1.98 -7.12 -5.33
N LEU A 105 1.82 -5.85 -5.67
CA LEU A 105 2.06 -4.73 -4.76
C LEU A 105 0.73 -3.98 -4.58
N ILE A 106 0.17 -4.02 -3.39
CA ILE A 106 -1.12 -3.38 -3.08
C ILE A 106 -0.89 -2.19 -2.16
N THR A 107 -1.38 -1.03 -2.57
CA THR A 107 -1.32 0.20 -1.78
C THR A 107 -2.67 0.48 -1.15
N LEU A 108 -2.68 0.69 0.16
CA LEU A 108 -3.83 1.22 0.91
C LEU A 108 -3.51 2.68 1.25
N SER A 109 -4.22 3.63 0.65
CA SER A 109 -3.86 5.04 0.76
C SER A 109 -5.08 5.93 0.54
N ASP A 110 -4.95 7.21 0.91
CA ASP A 110 -5.85 8.23 0.43
C ASP A 110 -5.55 8.63 -1.02
N GLY A 111 -4.48 8.10 -1.58
CA GLY A 111 -4.17 8.06 -3.01
C GLY A 111 -3.24 9.13 -3.53
N ARG A 112 -3.35 10.36 -3.09
CA ARG A 112 -2.58 11.47 -3.66
C ARG A 112 -1.17 11.55 -3.05
N PRO A 113 -0.11 11.45 -3.88
CA PRO A 113 1.25 11.67 -3.41
C PRO A 113 1.43 13.12 -2.95
N ASP A 114 1.91 13.30 -1.75
CA ASP A 114 2.12 14.62 -1.17
C ASP A 114 3.30 14.64 -0.20
N ASP A 115 4.20 15.60 -0.38
CA ASP A 115 5.25 15.93 0.56
C ASP A 115 5.43 17.45 0.60
N TYR A 116 4.99 18.05 1.68
CA TYR A 116 4.88 19.49 1.82
C TYR A 116 6.22 20.21 1.74
N PHE A 117 7.27 19.63 2.30
CA PHE A 117 8.57 20.32 2.45
C PHE A 117 9.46 20.22 1.22
N ASP A 118 9.19 19.30 0.31
CA ASP A 118 10.07 19.00 -0.82
C ASP A 118 9.40 19.28 -2.17
N GLY A 119 8.25 19.93 -2.14
CA GLY A 119 7.48 20.20 -3.36
C GLY A 119 6.93 18.94 -4.03
N TYR A 120 6.88 17.81 -3.32
CA TYR A 120 6.35 16.55 -3.83
C TYR A 120 4.83 16.57 -3.80
N ARG A 121 4.26 17.49 -4.56
CA ARG A 121 2.83 17.74 -4.63
C ARG A 121 2.37 17.83 -6.07
N GLY A 122 1.06 17.63 -6.26
CA GLY A 122 0.42 17.82 -7.55
C GLY A 122 1.14 17.07 -8.66
N PRO A 123 1.44 17.72 -9.80
CA PRO A 123 2.01 17.06 -10.96
C PRO A 123 3.33 16.32 -10.70
N TYR A 124 4.20 16.88 -9.87
CA TYR A 124 5.48 16.22 -9.57
C TYR A 124 5.29 14.89 -8.85
N GLY A 125 4.49 14.89 -7.78
CA GLY A 125 4.23 13.68 -7.01
C GLY A 125 3.52 12.61 -7.84
N ILE A 126 2.57 13.01 -8.67
CA ILE A 126 1.83 12.12 -9.56
C ILE A 126 2.78 11.48 -10.59
N GLU A 127 3.63 12.27 -11.23
CA GLU A 127 4.56 11.77 -12.25
C GLU A 127 5.64 10.86 -11.67
N ASP A 128 6.20 11.20 -10.49
CA ASP A 128 7.17 10.34 -9.83
C ASP A 128 6.55 8.99 -9.44
N THR A 129 5.33 9.02 -8.92
CA THR A 129 4.58 7.80 -8.57
C THR A 129 4.28 6.98 -9.83
N ARG A 130 3.85 7.63 -10.90
CA ARG A 130 3.59 6.98 -12.20
C ARG A 130 4.84 6.29 -12.73
N MET A 131 5.98 6.94 -12.68
CA MET A 131 7.25 6.35 -13.12
C MET A 131 7.65 5.15 -12.26
N ALA A 132 7.49 5.26 -10.94
CA ALA A 132 7.75 4.15 -10.04
C ALA A 132 6.87 2.94 -10.35
N LEU A 133 5.58 3.16 -10.64
CA LEU A 133 4.65 2.10 -11.02
C LEU A 133 5.01 1.47 -12.35
N LEU A 134 5.47 2.24 -13.33
CA LEU A 134 5.94 1.69 -14.61
C LEU A 134 7.18 0.81 -14.41
N GLU A 135 8.11 1.23 -13.58
CA GLU A 135 9.28 0.43 -13.21
C GLU A 135 8.87 -0.88 -12.54
N THR A 136 7.88 -0.82 -11.64
CA THR A 136 7.31 -1.99 -10.97
C THR A 136 6.74 -2.99 -11.98
N GLN A 137 5.96 -2.50 -12.94
CA GLN A 137 5.38 -3.34 -14.00
C GLN A 137 6.45 -3.98 -14.89
N ARG A 138 7.47 -3.23 -15.23
CA ARG A 138 8.61 -3.74 -16.04
C ARG A 138 9.37 -4.84 -15.31
N ALA A 139 9.35 -4.83 -13.98
CA ALA A 139 9.93 -5.89 -13.15
C ALA A 139 9.01 -7.11 -13.00
N GLY A 140 7.86 -7.13 -13.64
CA GLY A 140 6.90 -8.24 -13.57
C GLY A 140 6.02 -8.25 -12.35
N ILE A 141 5.92 -7.14 -11.63
CA ILE A 141 5.10 -6.98 -10.44
C ILE A 141 3.81 -6.26 -10.82
N HIS A 142 2.66 -6.72 -10.28
CA HIS A 142 1.35 -6.14 -10.55
C HIS A 142 0.99 -5.13 -9.47
N PRO A 143 1.03 -3.81 -9.75
CA PRO A 143 0.62 -2.81 -8.77
C PRO A 143 -0.90 -2.62 -8.77
N PHE A 144 -1.46 -2.39 -7.59
CA PHE A 144 -2.88 -2.13 -7.39
C PHE A 144 -3.08 -1.15 -6.25
N CYS A 145 -4.06 -0.25 -6.36
CA CYS A 145 -4.38 0.71 -5.32
C CYS A 145 -5.81 0.55 -4.83
N ILE A 146 -5.98 0.53 -3.52
CA ILE A 146 -7.28 0.61 -2.86
C ILE A 146 -7.29 1.93 -2.09
N THR A 147 -8.21 2.82 -2.40
CA THR A 147 -8.28 4.13 -1.79
C THR A 147 -9.71 4.51 -1.40
N ILE A 148 -9.83 5.41 -0.45
CA ILE A 148 -11.11 6.02 -0.07
C ILE A 148 -11.21 7.48 -0.52
N ASP A 149 -10.18 8.02 -1.18
CA ASP A 149 -10.18 9.40 -1.67
C ASP A 149 -11.11 9.54 -2.87
N GLN A 150 -12.22 10.27 -2.69
CA GLN A 150 -13.21 10.47 -3.75
C GLN A 150 -12.69 11.36 -4.89
N GLU A 151 -11.66 12.16 -4.63
CA GLU A 151 -11.00 12.97 -5.66
C GLU A 151 -9.96 12.18 -6.46
N ALA A 152 -9.72 10.93 -6.07
CA ALA A 152 -8.74 10.08 -6.73
C ALA A 152 -9.04 9.84 -8.22
N ARG A 153 -10.29 9.98 -8.65
CA ARG A 153 -10.68 9.87 -10.06
C ARG A 153 -9.96 10.87 -10.96
N ASP A 154 -9.47 11.97 -10.38
CA ASP A 154 -8.76 13.00 -11.15
C ASP A 154 -7.31 12.62 -11.47
N TYR A 155 -6.70 11.75 -10.69
CA TYR A 155 -5.27 11.42 -10.85
C TYR A 155 -4.95 9.92 -10.91
N LEU A 156 -5.73 9.02 -10.29
CA LEU A 156 -5.45 7.59 -10.31
C LEU A 156 -5.42 6.97 -11.71
N PRO A 157 -6.33 7.33 -12.64
CA PRO A 157 -6.24 6.77 -14.00
C PRO A 157 -4.91 7.06 -14.68
N HIS A 158 -4.33 8.24 -14.45
CA HIS A 158 -3.02 8.61 -14.98
C HIS A 158 -1.88 7.82 -14.33
N MET A 159 -1.94 7.64 -13.00
CA MET A 159 -0.90 6.90 -12.27
C MET A 159 -0.97 5.40 -12.49
N TYR A 160 -2.14 4.80 -12.32
CA TYR A 160 -2.31 3.34 -12.28
C TYR A 160 -2.88 2.76 -13.57
N GLY A 161 -3.62 3.54 -14.37
CA GLY A 161 -4.44 3.02 -15.45
C GLY A 161 -5.79 2.51 -14.95
N ALA A 162 -6.78 2.46 -15.84
CA ALA A 162 -8.20 2.30 -15.49
C ALA A 162 -8.53 0.99 -14.74
N ALA A 163 -7.76 -0.09 -14.96
CA ALA A 163 -8.07 -1.40 -14.41
C ALA A 163 -7.30 -1.74 -13.13
N ARG A 164 -6.50 -0.82 -12.59
CA ARG A 164 -5.54 -1.14 -11.53
C ARG A 164 -5.79 -0.42 -10.21
N TYR A 165 -6.98 0.08 -10.00
CA TYR A 165 -7.35 0.72 -8.74
C TYR A 165 -8.83 0.53 -8.44
N VAL A 166 -9.16 0.67 -7.15
CA VAL A 166 -10.54 0.69 -6.65
C VAL A 166 -10.69 1.88 -5.71
N ILE A 167 -11.76 2.64 -5.89
CA ILE A 167 -12.15 3.71 -4.98
C ILE A 167 -13.35 3.24 -4.18
N LEU A 168 -13.22 3.17 -2.85
CA LEU A 168 -14.31 2.82 -1.96
C LEU A 168 -15.07 4.08 -1.56
N ASN A 169 -16.40 4.01 -1.55
CA ASN A 169 -17.24 5.16 -1.23
C ASN A 169 -17.26 5.50 0.27
N ASP A 170 -16.98 4.51 1.11
CA ASP A 170 -17.04 4.64 2.56
C ASP A 170 -15.89 3.86 3.19
N VAL A 171 -15.14 4.48 4.07
CA VAL A 171 -14.03 3.83 4.76
C VAL A 171 -14.49 2.65 5.61
N ALA A 172 -15.73 2.64 6.08
CA ALA A 172 -16.29 1.51 6.81
C ALA A 172 -16.36 0.23 5.96
N GLN A 173 -16.33 0.34 4.63
CA GLN A 173 -16.30 -0.80 3.71
C GLN A 173 -14.91 -1.41 3.57
N LEU A 174 -13.86 -0.69 3.97
CA LEU A 174 -12.48 -1.10 3.74
C LEU A 174 -12.16 -2.49 4.34
N PRO A 175 -12.50 -2.79 5.60
CA PRO A 175 -12.19 -4.09 6.18
C PRO A 175 -12.76 -5.28 5.40
N ALA A 176 -14.03 -5.18 5.01
CA ALA A 176 -14.70 -6.26 4.26
C ALA A 176 -14.23 -6.36 2.81
N LYS A 177 -13.92 -5.23 2.18
CA LYS A 177 -13.60 -5.16 0.76
C LYS A 177 -12.16 -5.54 0.43
N VAL A 178 -11.20 -5.25 1.31
CA VAL A 178 -9.77 -5.49 1.02
C VAL A 178 -9.50 -6.99 0.79
N ALA A 179 -9.99 -7.85 1.66
CA ALA A 179 -9.80 -9.29 1.52
C ALA A 179 -10.49 -9.83 0.25
N ASP A 180 -11.68 -9.35 -0.05
CA ASP A 180 -12.43 -9.77 -1.25
C ASP A 180 -11.71 -9.32 -2.53
N ILE A 181 -11.26 -8.08 -2.58
CA ILE A 181 -10.49 -7.55 -3.71
C ILE A 181 -9.21 -8.36 -3.92
N TYR A 182 -8.49 -8.66 -2.84
CA TYR A 182 -7.28 -9.48 -2.92
C TYR A 182 -7.56 -10.84 -3.56
N ARG A 183 -8.60 -11.53 -3.13
CA ARG A 183 -8.96 -12.84 -3.70
C ARG A 183 -9.25 -12.75 -5.19
N ARG A 184 -9.97 -11.73 -5.63
CA ARG A 184 -10.28 -11.54 -7.05
C ARG A 184 -9.05 -11.25 -7.90
N LEU A 185 -8.04 -10.58 -7.33
CA LEU A 185 -6.81 -10.27 -8.03
C LEU A 185 -5.89 -11.48 -8.18
N THR A 186 -5.95 -12.41 -7.24
CA THR A 186 -4.91 -13.44 -7.09
C THR A 186 -5.44 -14.87 -7.21
N HIS A 187 -6.72 -15.07 -7.00
CA HIS A 187 -7.39 -16.40 -7.01
C HIS A 187 -8.74 -16.39 -7.77
#